data_a3669a051e54b5954f19fcc1e9bee78d
#
_entry.id   a3669a051e54b5954f19fcc1e9bee78d
#
_cell.length_a   1.000
_cell.length_b   1.000
_cell.length_c   1.000
_cell.angle_alpha   90.00
_cell.angle_beta   90.00
_cell.angle_gamma   90.00
#
_symmetry.space_group_name_H-M   'P 1'
#
loop_
_entity.id
_entity.type
_entity.pdbx_description
1 polymer ?
#
loop_
_entity_poly.entity_id
_entity_poly.type
_entity_poly.pdbx_seq_one_letter_code
_entity_poly.pdbx_strand_id
1 'polypeptide(L)'
;MNKKKNILIAGYPKSGTNWLSRLVAEVLQCNFNGDWGFDTKNASRLIFENTNSEYQVFKSHHFFSDIKTASKEPIYKIIYIVRDPRDIVISGTYFFNFNSLLIKVLNKLSLGFIKSDLSFIKKKKKMINAVLYGDYKITPWLALSWEKHVTTYITNDIYIIKYEDLLYNTEKEIQKLIAYLNLNIANDQIEKSVKKQCFENRKKEVVTLKHKYLNKLVRKGSQGYWKNNFTEKEKNLFKEELNNKIEYYSF
;
A
#
# COMPACT_ATOMS: atom_id res chain seq x y z
N MET A 1 -18.96 -25.58 -5.81
CA MET A 1 -18.03 -24.50 -6.25
C MET A 1 -16.71 -24.70 -5.54
N ASN A 2 -15.61 -24.85 -6.27
CA ASN A 2 -14.29 -24.96 -5.63
C ASN A 2 -13.96 -23.64 -4.90
N LYS A 3 -13.47 -23.76 -3.65
CA LYS A 3 -13.10 -22.58 -2.85
C LYS A 3 -11.93 -21.86 -3.51
N LYS A 4 -12.07 -20.55 -3.76
CA LYS A 4 -11.00 -19.77 -4.40
C LYS A 4 -9.76 -19.65 -3.52
N LYS A 5 -8.58 -19.62 -4.13
CA LYS A 5 -7.28 -19.44 -3.47
C LYS A 5 -7.04 -17.94 -3.19
N ASN A 6 -6.88 -17.57 -1.92
CA ASN A 6 -6.69 -16.19 -1.50
C ASN A 6 -5.21 -15.79 -1.56
N ILE A 7 -4.86 -14.87 -2.45
CA ILE A 7 -3.54 -14.23 -2.49
C ILE A 7 -3.64 -12.91 -1.72
N LEU A 8 -2.79 -12.75 -0.70
CA LEU A 8 -2.77 -11.58 0.15
C LEU A 8 -1.56 -10.70 -0.16
N ILE A 9 -1.79 -9.47 -0.59
CA ILE A 9 -0.76 -8.46 -0.78
C ILE A 9 -0.68 -7.61 0.49
N ALA A 10 0.34 -7.86 1.30
CA ALA A 10 0.56 -7.14 2.55
C ALA A 10 1.63 -6.06 2.39
N GLY A 11 1.60 -5.05 3.25
CA GLY A 11 2.61 -3.99 3.29
C GLY A 11 2.25 -2.88 4.27
N TYR A 12 3.26 -2.17 4.74
CA TYR A 12 3.03 -0.96 5.53
C TYR A 12 2.17 0.05 4.75
N PRO A 13 1.29 0.83 5.40
CA PRO A 13 0.47 1.81 4.70
C PRO A 13 1.29 2.72 3.78
N LYS A 14 0.84 2.92 2.55
CA LYS A 14 1.50 3.71 1.49
C LYS A 14 2.71 3.05 0.82
N SER A 15 2.95 1.77 1.03
CA SER A 15 4.01 1.00 0.32
C SER A 15 3.64 0.59 -1.11
N GLY A 16 2.41 0.84 -1.59
CA GLY A 16 2.00 0.45 -2.95
C GLY A 16 1.12 -0.79 -3.01
N THR A 17 0.63 -1.30 -1.87
CA THR A 17 -0.24 -2.49 -1.77
C THR A 17 -1.42 -2.44 -2.73
N ASN A 18 -2.08 -1.29 -2.88
CA ASN A 18 -3.22 -1.14 -3.78
C ASN A 18 -2.83 -1.33 -5.26
N TRP A 19 -1.69 -0.77 -5.68
CA TRP A 19 -1.20 -0.93 -7.04
C TRP A 19 -0.83 -2.39 -7.33
N LEU A 20 -0.01 -3.00 -6.48
CA LEU A 20 0.40 -4.41 -6.65
C LEU A 20 -0.81 -5.36 -6.62
N SER A 21 -1.78 -5.14 -5.71
CA SER A 21 -3.00 -5.96 -5.65
C SER A 21 -3.80 -5.92 -6.96
N ARG A 22 -3.97 -4.74 -7.54
CA ARG A 22 -4.67 -4.59 -8.82
C ARG A 22 -3.88 -5.20 -9.97
N LEU A 23 -2.56 -5.02 -9.98
CA LEU A 23 -1.69 -5.56 -11.02
C LEU A 23 -1.70 -7.09 -10.99
N VAL A 24 -1.57 -7.71 -9.81
CA VAL A 24 -1.67 -9.17 -9.66
C VAL A 24 -3.06 -9.68 -10.07
N ALA A 25 -4.11 -9.01 -9.65
CA ALA A 25 -5.47 -9.36 -10.04
C ALA A 25 -5.68 -9.28 -11.56
N GLU A 26 -5.14 -8.26 -12.22
CA GLU A 26 -5.20 -8.09 -13.66
C GLU A 26 -4.43 -9.20 -14.39
N VAL A 27 -3.21 -9.52 -13.94
CA VAL A 27 -2.38 -10.60 -14.51
C VAL A 27 -3.07 -11.96 -14.37
N LEU A 28 -3.70 -12.24 -13.22
CA LEU A 28 -4.39 -13.49 -12.94
C LEU A 28 -5.84 -13.52 -13.45
N GLN A 29 -6.31 -12.46 -14.07
CA GLN A 29 -7.71 -12.29 -14.52
C GLN A 29 -8.70 -12.67 -13.40
N CYS A 30 -8.43 -12.17 -12.18
CA CYS A 30 -9.20 -12.49 -10.98
C CYS A 30 -9.63 -11.24 -10.23
N ASN A 31 -10.58 -11.38 -9.31
CA ASN A 31 -11.06 -10.26 -8.53
C ASN A 31 -10.05 -9.77 -7.51
N PHE A 32 -9.87 -8.46 -7.42
CA PHE A 32 -9.31 -7.78 -6.26
C PHE A 32 -10.46 -7.30 -5.37
N ASN A 33 -10.64 -7.97 -4.24
CA ASN A 33 -11.80 -7.81 -3.35
C ASN A 33 -11.65 -6.69 -2.30
N GLY A 34 -10.47 -6.04 -2.23
CA GLY A 34 -10.23 -4.96 -1.29
C GLY A 34 -9.46 -5.40 -0.04
N ASP A 35 -9.85 -4.91 1.13
CA ASP A 35 -9.10 -5.14 2.37
C ASP A 35 -9.41 -6.51 2.97
N TRP A 36 -8.36 -7.23 3.42
CA TRP A 36 -8.48 -8.52 4.10
C TRP A 36 -9.20 -8.38 5.43
N GLY A 37 -10.17 -9.26 5.70
CA GLY A 37 -10.94 -9.25 6.93
C GLY A 37 -12.06 -8.20 7.00
N PHE A 38 -12.26 -7.41 5.94
CA PHE A 38 -13.31 -6.39 5.90
C PHE A 38 -14.24 -6.60 4.71
N ASP A 39 -15.52 -6.67 4.98
CA ASP A 39 -16.55 -6.64 3.94
C ASP A 39 -16.94 -5.20 3.59
N THR A 40 -15.95 -4.43 3.17
CA THR A 40 -16.17 -3.04 2.75
C THR A 40 -16.20 -2.92 1.23
N LYS A 41 -17.17 -2.18 0.70
CA LYS A 41 -17.14 -1.74 -0.71
C LYS A 41 -15.97 -0.76 -0.89
N ASN A 42 -14.78 -1.30 -1.20
CA ASN A 42 -13.60 -0.49 -1.44
C ASN A 42 -13.62 0.05 -2.87
N ALA A 43 -13.58 1.38 -3.02
CA ALA A 43 -13.59 2.03 -4.34
C ALA A 43 -12.41 1.63 -5.26
N SER A 44 -11.36 1.01 -4.71
CA SER A 44 -10.22 0.51 -5.49
C SER A 44 -10.35 -0.93 -5.96
N ARG A 45 -11.46 -1.62 -5.66
CA ARG A 45 -11.70 -2.99 -6.14
C ARG A 45 -11.58 -3.09 -7.67
N LEU A 46 -11.14 -4.23 -8.14
CA LEU A 46 -11.17 -4.62 -9.55
C LEU A 46 -11.99 -5.90 -9.64
N ILE A 47 -13.13 -5.83 -10.30
CA ILE A 47 -14.06 -6.94 -10.44
C ILE A 47 -14.12 -7.35 -11.91
N PHE A 48 -13.96 -8.63 -12.15
CA PHE A 48 -14.17 -9.27 -13.45
C PHE A 48 -15.54 -9.97 -13.42
N GLU A 49 -16.45 -9.60 -14.30
CA GLU A 49 -17.83 -10.11 -14.31
C GLU A 49 -17.88 -11.63 -14.53
N ASN A 50 -17.04 -12.16 -15.42
CA ASN A 50 -17.02 -13.57 -15.84
C ASN A 50 -15.62 -14.18 -15.64
N THR A 51 -15.10 -14.19 -14.41
CA THR A 51 -13.79 -14.80 -14.16
C THR A 51 -13.90 -16.28 -13.81
N ASN A 52 -13.19 -17.13 -14.57
CA ASN A 52 -12.96 -18.54 -14.26
C ASN A 52 -11.72 -18.77 -13.40
N SER A 53 -11.03 -17.70 -12.99
CA SER A 53 -9.83 -17.79 -12.17
C SER A 53 -10.11 -18.49 -10.84
N GLU A 54 -9.27 -19.45 -10.48
CA GLU A 54 -9.31 -20.10 -9.16
C GLU A 54 -8.75 -19.20 -8.03
N TYR A 55 -8.23 -18.02 -8.39
CA TYR A 55 -7.61 -17.07 -7.47
C TYR A 55 -8.54 -15.89 -7.17
N GLN A 56 -8.25 -15.23 -6.06
CA GLN A 56 -8.72 -13.88 -5.74
C GLN A 56 -7.68 -13.16 -4.91
N VAL A 57 -7.61 -11.84 -5.03
CA VAL A 57 -6.59 -10.99 -4.40
C VAL A 57 -7.22 -10.12 -3.33
N PHE A 58 -6.52 -9.99 -2.22
CA PHE A 58 -6.82 -9.04 -1.15
C PHE A 58 -5.58 -8.22 -0.83
N LYS A 59 -5.76 -7.04 -0.27
CA LYS A 59 -4.67 -6.27 0.35
C LYS A 59 -4.77 -6.27 1.86
N SER A 60 -3.65 -6.06 2.54
CA SER A 60 -3.61 -5.98 3.99
C SER A 60 -2.58 -4.98 4.50
N HIS A 61 -2.91 -4.35 5.62
CA HIS A 61 -2.00 -3.58 6.45
C HIS A 61 -1.91 -4.15 7.86
N HIS A 62 -2.46 -5.35 8.09
CA HIS A 62 -2.35 -6.05 9.36
C HIS A 62 -0.88 -6.37 9.69
N PHE A 63 -0.58 -6.51 10.97
CA PHE A 63 0.65 -7.17 11.40
C PHE A 63 0.59 -8.65 11.04
N PHE A 64 1.73 -9.27 10.84
CA PHE A 64 1.76 -10.67 10.42
C PHE A 64 1.01 -11.60 11.38
N SER A 65 1.12 -11.34 12.69
CA SER A 65 0.39 -12.07 13.75
C SER A 65 -1.12 -12.02 13.58
N ASP A 66 -1.64 -10.89 13.08
CA ASP A 66 -3.07 -10.60 13.09
C ASP A 66 -3.78 -11.05 11.80
N ILE A 67 -3.01 -11.46 10.78
CA ILE A 67 -3.56 -11.85 9.48
C ILE A 67 -4.56 -13.00 9.61
N LYS A 68 -4.22 -14.02 10.41
CA LYS A 68 -5.07 -15.21 10.59
C LYS A 68 -6.32 -14.91 11.40
N THR A 69 -6.26 -13.95 12.32
CA THR A 69 -7.40 -13.54 13.15
C THR A 69 -8.32 -12.57 12.44
N ALA A 70 -7.79 -11.82 11.48
CA ALA A 70 -8.56 -10.85 10.69
C ALA A 70 -9.61 -11.51 9.77
N SER A 71 -9.40 -12.77 9.37
CA SER A 71 -10.36 -13.55 8.58
C SER A 71 -10.19 -15.04 8.83
N LYS A 72 -11.31 -15.77 8.84
CA LYS A 72 -11.33 -17.26 8.90
C LYS A 72 -11.03 -17.92 7.54
N GLU A 73 -10.97 -17.13 6.47
CA GLU A 73 -10.68 -17.65 5.14
C GLU A 73 -9.21 -18.09 5.04
N PRO A 74 -8.93 -19.27 4.42
CA PRO A 74 -7.57 -19.74 4.25
C PRO A 74 -6.81 -18.84 3.27
N ILE A 75 -5.56 -18.56 3.60
CA ILE A 75 -4.65 -17.83 2.73
C ILE A 75 -3.82 -18.84 1.94
N TYR A 76 -3.76 -18.67 0.62
CA TYR A 76 -2.93 -19.50 -0.26
C TYR A 76 -1.49 -19.02 -0.26
N LYS A 77 -1.27 -17.73 -0.49
CA LYS A 77 0.06 -17.08 -0.49
C LYS A 77 -0.02 -15.68 0.08
N ILE A 78 1.05 -15.28 0.77
CA ILE A 78 1.28 -13.91 1.22
C ILE A 78 2.44 -13.35 0.41
N ILE A 79 2.26 -12.13 -0.10
CA ILE A 79 3.28 -11.35 -0.80
C ILE A 79 3.40 -10.03 -0.03
N TYR A 80 4.62 -9.66 0.34
CA TYR A 80 4.84 -8.42 1.07
C TYR A 80 5.53 -7.38 0.20
N ILE A 81 4.94 -6.19 0.10
CA ILE A 81 5.57 -5.05 -0.59
C ILE A 81 6.20 -4.11 0.42
N VAL A 82 7.52 -3.93 0.29
CA VAL A 82 8.31 -2.99 1.09
C VAL A 82 8.62 -1.74 0.26
N ARG A 83 8.74 -0.59 0.93
CA ARG A 83 9.05 0.70 0.31
C ARG A 83 9.89 1.55 1.24
N ASP A 84 10.71 2.46 0.66
CA ASP A 84 11.47 3.48 1.39
C ASP A 84 10.56 4.23 2.39
N PRO A 85 10.84 4.14 3.71
CA PRO A 85 10.01 4.76 4.73
C PRO A 85 9.94 6.29 4.62
N ARG A 86 10.96 6.93 4.04
CA ARG A 86 11.00 8.38 3.81
C ARG A 86 9.98 8.80 2.74
N ASP A 87 9.83 8.02 1.68
CA ASP A 87 8.79 8.25 0.66
C ASP A 87 7.39 7.91 1.19
N ILE A 88 7.28 6.94 2.11
CA ILE A 88 6.05 6.66 2.84
C ILE A 88 5.62 7.88 3.66
N VAL A 89 6.55 8.55 4.37
CA VAL A 89 6.24 9.79 5.10
C VAL A 89 5.60 10.82 4.18
N ILE A 90 6.22 11.11 3.05
CA ILE A 90 5.69 12.11 2.12
C ILE A 90 4.33 11.68 1.56
N SER A 91 4.21 10.42 1.15
CA SER A 91 2.93 9.88 0.65
C SER A 91 1.82 9.95 1.68
N GLY A 92 2.11 9.59 2.94
CA GLY A 92 1.18 9.62 4.05
C GLY A 92 0.76 11.03 4.46
N THR A 93 1.69 12.00 4.40
CA THR A 93 1.42 13.41 4.69
C THR A 93 0.30 13.98 3.80
N TYR A 94 0.24 13.57 2.54
CA TYR A 94 -0.83 13.98 1.61
C TYR A 94 -2.11 13.14 1.75
N PHE A 95 -1.98 11.91 2.22
CA PHE A 95 -3.08 10.95 2.22
C PHE A 95 -3.92 11.00 3.50
N PHE A 96 -3.26 10.93 4.68
CA PHE A 96 -3.96 10.79 5.95
C PHE A 96 -4.59 12.10 6.44
N ASN A 97 -5.66 11.95 7.22
CA ASN A 97 -6.28 13.05 7.92
C ASN A 97 -5.70 13.14 9.35
N PHE A 98 -4.97 14.21 9.63
CA PHE A 98 -4.29 14.46 10.90
C PHE A 98 -5.11 15.29 11.88
N ASN A 99 -6.37 15.62 11.57
CA ASN A 99 -7.23 16.35 12.47
C ASN A 99 -7.58 15.49 13.70
N SER A 100 -7.53 16.10 14.88
CA SER A 100 -7.95 15.43 16.12
C SER A 100 -9.42 15.01 16.05
N LEU A 101 -9.80 14.01 16.86
CA LEU A 101 -11.18 13.56 16.94
C LEU A 101 -12.14 14.71 17.27
N LEU A 102 -11.73 15.61 18.18
CA LEU A 102 -12.47 16.82 18.55
C LEU A 102 -12.77 17.70 17.33
N ILE A 103 -11.75 17.99 16.50
CA ILE A 103 -11.94 18.78 15.28
C ILE A 103 -12.85 18.06 14.27
N LYS A 104 -12.75 16.74 14.16
CA LYS A 104 -13.64 15.93 13.30
C LYS A 104 -15.10 16.04 13.77
N VAL A 105 -15.34 15.97 15.09
CA VAL A 105 -16.67 16.10 15.68
C VAL A 105 -17.20 17.52 15.51
N LEU A 106 -16.41 18.54 15.84
CA LEU A 106 -16.78 19.95 15.67
C LEU A 106 -17.09 20.30 14.22
N ASN A 107 -16.29 19.79 13.26
CA ASN A 107 -16.57 19.98 11.84
C ASN A 107 -17.88 19.30 11.40
N LYS A 108 -18.24 18.17 12.00
CA LYS A 108 -19.52 17.50 11.74
C LYS A 108 -20.70 18.31 12.29
N LEU A 109 -20.54 18.91 13.47
CA LEU A 109 -21.58 19.72 14.12
C LEU A 109 -21.70 21.12 13.48
N SER A 110 -20.61 21.71 13.01
CA SER A 110 -20.55 23.07 12.44
C SER A 110 -20.72 23.12 10.93
N LEU A 111 -21.28 22.07 10.30
CA LEU A 111 -21.47 21.98 8.84
C LEU A 111 -20.19 22.27 8.01
N GLY A 112 -19.01 22.02 8.58
CA GLY A 112 -17.74 22.16 7.87
C GLY A 112 -17.10 23.56 7.91
N PHE A 113 -17.62 24.49 8.69
CA PHE A 113 -17.09 25.87 8.80
C PHE A 113 -15.74 25.96 9.53
N ILE A 114 -15.35 24.94 10.32
CA ILE A 114 -14.06 24.93 11.03
C ILE A 114 -12.95 24.36 10.13
N LYS A 115 -12.32 25.21 9.34
CA LYS A 115 -11.13 24.85 8.56
C LYS A 115 -9.87 24.94 9.43
N SER A 116 -9.59 23.92 10.25
CA SER A 116 -8.27 23.72 10.84
C SER A 116 -7.48 22.69 10.03
N ASP A 117 -6.95 23.09 8.90
CA ASP A 117 -6.03 22.22 8.16
C ASP A 117 -4.61 22.48 8.68
N LEU A 118 -4.00 21.43 9.26
CA LEU A 118 -2.59 21.50 9.69
C LEU A 118 -1.70 21.79 8.48
N SER A 119 -0.72 22.70 8.66
CA SER A 119 0.27 22.94 7.61
C SER A 119 0.98 21.66 7.19
N PHE A 120 1.48 21.62 5.97
CA PHE A 120 2.24 20.47 5.44
C PHE A 120 3.38 20.06 6.38
N ILE A 121 4.11 21.04 6.95
CA ILE A 121 5.22 20.79 7.88
C ILE A 121 4.74 20.04 9.13
N LYS A 122 3.63 20.47 9.74
CA LYS A 122 3.06 19.81 10.92
C LYS A 122 2.56 18.39 10.60
N LYS A 123 1.92 18.19 9.45
CA LYS A 123 1.49 16.86 8.99
C LYS A 123 2.70 15.95 8.75
N LYS A 124 3.74 16.46 8.09
CA LYS A 124 4.98 15.73 7.82
C LYS A 124 5.65 15.29 9.13
N LYS A 125 5.77 16.18 10.12
CA LYS A 125 6.33 15.85 11.43
C LYS A 125 5.56 14.73 12.13
N LYS A 126 4.22 14.77 12.11
CA LYS A 126 3.38 13.68 12.64
C LYS A 126 3.61 12.37 11.88
N MET A 127 3.74 12.43 10.56
CA MET A 127 3.98 11.24 9.75
C MET A 127 5.39 10.66 9.96
N ILE A 128 6.41 11.50 10.18
CA ILE A 128 7.75 11.06 10.58
C ILE A 128 7.66 10.26 11.88
N ASN A 129 7.02 10.80 12.91
CA ASN A 129 6.86 10.11 14.19
C ASN A 129 6.09 8.78 14.02
N ALA A 130 5.02 8.76 13.21
CA ALA A 130 4.25 7.54 12.98
C ALA A 130 5.09 6.46 12.28
N VAL A 131 5.91 6.82 11.30
CA VAL A 131 6.75 5.87 10.58
C VAL A 131 7.88 5.33 11.46
N LEU A 132 8.48 6.19 12.30
CA LEU A 132 9.59 5.79 13.17
C LEU A 132 9.13 5.06 14.43
N TYR A 133 8.02 5.49 15.05
CA TYR A 133 7.64 5.02 16.39
C TYR A 133 6.24 4.41 16.47
N GLY A 134 5.43 4.58 15.43
CA GLY A 134 4.01 4.24 15.41
C GLY A 134 3.12 5.37 15.95
N ASP A 135 1.92 5.50 15.40
CA ASP A 135 0.87 6.42 15.90
C ASP A 135 -0.53 5.94 15.48
N TYR A 136 -1.17 5.15 16.34
CA TYR A 136 -2.54 4.65 16.12
C TYR A 136 -3.60 5.76 16.02
N LYS A 137 -3.31 6.98 16.52
CA LYS A 137 -4.25 8.12 16.48
C LYS A 137 -4.46 8.64 15.06
N ILE A 138 -3.49 8.44 14.17
CA ILE A 138 -3.64 8.77 12.75
C ILE A 138 -4.55 7.72 12.09
N THR A 139 -4.20 6.45 12.25
CA THR A 139 -4.98 5.28 11.84
C THR A 139 -4.48 4.03 12.58
N PRO A 140 -5.36 3.04 12.88
CA PRO A 140 -4.91 1.77 13.48
C PRO A 140 -3.79 1.07 12.70
N TRP A 141 -3.72 1.26 11.38
CA TRP A 141 -2.68 0.69 10.52
C TRP A 141 -1.27 1.26 10.73
N LEU A 142 -1.15 2.35 11.47
CA LEU A 142 0.12 2.96 11.86
C LEU A 142 0.45 2.74 13.34
N ALA A 143 -0.19 1.79 14.01
CA ALA A 143 0.05 1.50 15.43
C ALA A 143 1.49 1.03 15.71
N LEU A 144 2.13 0.35 14.78
CA LEU A 144 3.56 0.01 14.84
C LEU A 144 4.40 0.91 13.93
N SER A 145 5.69 1.02 14.26
CA SER A 145 6.67 1.64 13.37
C SER A 145 6.81 0.85 12.06
N TRP A 146 7.32 1.51 11.02
CA TRP A 146 7.63 0.85 9.74
C TRP A 146 8.57 -0.35 9.94
N GLU A 147 9.64 -0.17 10.71
CA GLU A 147 10.60 -1.21 11.00
C GLU A 147 9.97 -2.46 11.64
N LYS A 148 9.20 -2.25 12.73
CA LYS A 148 8.52 -3.36 13.41
C LYS A 148 7.56 -4.09 12.48
N HIS A 149 6.80 -3.34 11.68
CA HIS A 149 5.87 -3.94 10.72
C HIS A 149 6.61 -4.77 9.67
N VAL A 150 7.67 -4.25 9.06
CA VAL A 150 8.47 -4.94 8.04
C VAL A 150 9.11 -6.20 8.63
N THR A 151 9.73 -6.09 9.81
CA THR A 151 10.42 -7.21 10.48
C THR A 151 9.49 -8.40 10.71
N THR A 152 8.22 -8.17 11.07
CA THR A 152 7.26 -9.27 11.27
C THR A 152 6.98 -10.09 10.01
N TYR A 153 7.22 -9.55 8.84
CA TYR A 153 7.04 -10.25 7.56
C TYR A 153 8.31 -10.90 7.04
N ILE A 154 9.45 -10.20 7.07
CA ILE A 154 10.70 -10.70 6.50
C ILE A 154 11.32 -11.88 7.28
N THR A 155 10.92 -12.08 8.52
CA THR A 155 11.32 -13.24 9.33
C THR A 155 10.53 -14.52 8.99
N ASN A 156 9.58 -14.42 8.07
CA ASN A 156 8.77 -15.54 7.60
C ASN A 156 9.10 -15.88 6.14
N ASP A 157 8.88 -17.12 5.73
CA ASP A 157 9.09 -17.56 4.35
C ASP A 157 7.97 -17.08 3.41
N ILE A 158 8.05 -15.80 3.04
CA ILE A 158 7.10 -15.14 2.14
C ILE A 158 7.83 -14.40 1.02
N TYR A 159 7.15 -14.14 -0.09
CA TYR A 159 7.73 -13.38 -1.19
C TYR A 159 7.76 -11.89 -0.85
N ILE A 160 8.95 -11.30 -0.91
CA ILE A 160 9.15 -9.86 -0.68
C ILE A 160 9.41 -9.19 -2.02
N ILE A 161 8.68 -8.11 -2.30
CA ILE A 161 8.89 -7.27 -3.47
C ILE A 161 9.16 -5.83 -3.04
N LYS A 162 10.17 -5.18 -3.63
CA LYS A 162 10.43 -3.76 -3.40
C LYS A 162 9.57 -2.91 -4.33
N TYR A 163 8.95 -1.88 -3.77
CA TYR A 163 8.18 -0.91 -4.55
C TYR A 163 9.02 -0.27 -5.65
N GLU A 164 10.28 0.03 -5.35
CA GLU A 164 11.23 0.68 -6.24
C GLU A 164 11.58 -0.21 -7.43
N ASP A 165 11.86 -1.51 -7.19
CA ASP A 165 12.12 -2.49 -8.24
C ASP A 165 10.88 -2.69 -9.11
N LEU A 166 9.71 -2.82 -8.47
CA LEU A 166 8.43 -2.92 -9.17
C LEU A 166 8.15 -1.70 -10.04
N LEU A 167 8.54 -0.49 -9.58
CA LEU A 167 8.32 0.75 -10.32
C LEU A 167 9.15 0.84 -11.61
N TYR A 168 10.41 0.41 -11.56
CA TYR A 168 11.33 0.52 -12.69
C TYR A 168 11.33 -0.70 -13.61
N ASN A 169 11.06 -1.88 -13.08
CA ASN A 169 11.15 -3.15 -13.78
C ASN A 169 9.85 -3.97 -13.63
N THR A 170 8.69 -3.32 -13.79
CA THR A 170 7.38 -3.90 -13.46
C THR A 170 7.17 -5.30 -14.05
N GLU A 171 7.45 -5.48 -15.35
CA GLU A 171 7.24 -6.76 -16.03
C GLU A 171 8.14 -7.87 -15.45
N LYS A 172 9.42 -7.57 -15.28
CA LYS A 172 10.40 -8.51 -14.71
C LYS A 172 10.03 -8.93 -13.28
N GLU A 173 9.61 -7.98 -12.45
CA GLU A 173 9.20 -8.27 -11.08
C GLU A 173 7.90 -9.09 -11.02
N ILE A 174 6.97 -8.84 -11.93
CA ILE A 174 5.76 -9.65 -12.05
C ILE A 174 6.08 -11.05 -12.57
N GLN A 175 6.99 -11.22 -13.55
CA GLN A 175 7.43 -12.53 -14.01
C GLN A 175 8.04 -13.36 -12.86
N LYS A 176 8.90 -12.76 -12.03
CA LYS A 176 9.43 -13.41 -10.82
C LYS A 176 8.33 -13.82 -9.84
N LEU A 177 7.35 -12.95 -9.64
CA LEU A 177 6.22 -13.22 -8.76
C LEU A 177 5.36 -14.38 -9.29
N ILE A 178 5.08 -14.44 -10.60
CA ILE A 178 4.33 -15.51 -11.23
C ILE A 178 5.09 -16.84 -11.11
N ALA A 179 6.41 -16.83 -11.29
CA ALA A 179 7.25 -18.00 -11.06
C ALA A 179 7.19 -18.49 -9.60
N TYR A 180 7.23 -17.56 -8.62
CA TYR A 180 7.06 -17.90 -7.20
C TYR A 180 5.70 -18.52 -6.89
N LEU A 181 4.65 -18.08 -7.58
CA LEU A 181 3.31 -18.66 -7.46
C LEU A 181 3.16 -20.01 -8.17
N ASN A 182 4.22 -20.50 -8.86
CA ASN A 182 4.22 -21.69 -9.71
C ASN A 182 3.13 -21.63 -10.80
N LEU A 183 2.97 -20.48 -11.43
CA LEU A 183 1.99 -20.26 -12.49
C LEU A 183 2.68 -20.10 -13.85
N ASN A 184 1.98 -20.52 -14.88
CA ASN A 184 2.39 -20.30 -16.26
C ASN A 184 1.43 -19.30 -16.91
N ILE A 185 1.86 -18.04 -17.00
CA ILE A 185 1.10 -16.94 -17.61
C ILE A 185 1.88 -16.44 -18.83
N ALA A 186 1.20 -16.30 -19.96
CA ALA A 186 1.82 -15.83 -21.19
C ALA A 186 2.38 -14.40 -21.02
N ASN A 187 3.57 -14.15 -21.58
CA ASN A 187 4.24 -12.87 -21.46
C ASN A 187 3.40 -11.70 -22.02
N ASP A 188 2.67 -11.91 -23.10
CA ASP A 188 1.78 -10.91 -23.67
C ASP A 188 0.64 -10.50 -22.73
N GLN A 189 0.14 -11.43 -21.90
CA GLN A 189 -0.84 -11.13 -20.86
C GLN A 189 -0.23 -10.30 -19.74
N ILE A 190 1.01 -10.60 -19.33
CA ILE A 190 1.73 -9.81 -18.33
C ILE A 190 1.93 -8.39 -18.86
N GLU A 191 2.45 -8.23 -20.06
CA GLU A 191 2.68 -6.94 -20.71
C GLU A 191 1.39 -6.10 -20.82
N LYS A 192 0.31 -6.69 -21.31
CA LYS A 192 -1.00 -6.03 -21.38
C LYS A 192 -1.51 -5.57 -20.02
N SER A 193 -1.35 -6.42 -18.99
CA SER A 193 -1.77 -6.11 -17.61
C SER A 193 -0.94 -4.98 -17.02
N VAL A 194 0.37 -4.99 -17.21
CA VAL A 194 1.29 -3.93 -16.77
C VAL A 194 0.92 -2.61 -17.42
N LYS A 195 0.73 -2.59 -18.75
CA LYS A 195 0.31 -1.39 -19.48
C LYS A 195 -1.03 -0.84 -18.97
N LYS A 196 -2.01 -1.71 -18.72
CA LYS A 196 -3.33 -1.32 -18.21
C LYS A 196 -3.26 -0.74 -16.80
N GLN A 197 -2.43 -1.30 -15.91
CA GLN A 197 -2.28 -0.88 -14.52
C GLN A 197 -1.11 0.10 -14.30
N CYS A 198 -0.49 0.65 -15.35
CA CYS A 198 0.54 1.67 -15.23
C CYS A 198 -0.01 2.95 -14.60
N PHE A 199 0.88 3.76 -14.03
CA PHE A 199 0.49 4.96 -13.27
C PHE A 199 -0.36 5.94 -14.11
N GLU A 200 0.03 6.17 -15.37
CA GLU A 200 -0.64 7.12 -16.28
C GLU A 200 -2.08 6.69 -16.57
N ASN A 201 -2.29 5.42 -16.89
CA ASN A 201 -3.62 4.89 -17.18
C ASN A 201 -4.49 4.87 -15.93
N ARG A 202 -3.93 4.49 -14.79
CA ARG A 202 -4.63 4.56 -13.49
C ARG A 202 -5.00 6.00 -13.12
N LYS A 203 -4.14 6.96 -13.36
CA LYS A 203 -4.42 8.37 -13.10
C LYS A 203 -5.56 8.90 -13.97
N LYS A 204 -5.56 8.55 -15.27
CA LYS A 204 -6.67 8.89 -16.18
C LYS A 204 -8.00 8.30 -15.68
N GLU A 205 -8.03 7.00 -15.37
CA GLU A 205 -9.21 6.32 -14.84
C GLU A 205 -9.75 7.00 -13.58
N VAL A 206 -8.88 7.28 -12.62
CA VAL A 206 -9.27 7.91 -11.34
C VAL A 206 -9.81 9.32 -11.53
N VAL A 207 -9.23 10.12 -12.44
CA VAL A 207 -9.72 11.46 -12.79
C VAL A 207 -11.12 11.36 -13.43
N THR A 208 -11.33 10.42 -14.34
CA THR A 208 -12.63 10.19 -14.99
C THR A 208 -13.71 9.82 -13.98
N LEU A 209 -13.38 8.97 -13.00
CA LEU A 209 -14.31 8.56 -11.95
C LEU A 209 -14.64 9.68 -10.94
N LYS A 210 -13.95 10.84 -10.99
CA LYS A 210 -14.10 11.98 -10.06
C LYS A 210 -14.06 11.59 -8.57
N HIS A 211 -13.40 10.47 -8.24
CA HIS A 211 -13.44 9.88 -6.90
C HIS A 211 -12.34 10.46 -6.00
N LYS A 212 -12.74 11.27 -5.02
CA LYS A 212 -11.83 12.04 -4.14
C LYS A 212 -10.78 11.18 -3.40
N TYR A 213 -11.16 9.99 -2.94
CA TYR A 213 -10.27 9.06 -2.26
C TYR A 213 -9.22 8.45 -3.22
N LEU A 214 -9.65 8.02 -4.41
CA LEU A 214 -8.76 7.43 -5.40
C LEU A 214 -7.72 8.45 -5.90
N ASN A 215 -8.10 9.71 -6.04
CA ASN A 215 -7.18 10.80 -6.40
C ASN A 215 -6.03 10.96 -5.38
N LYS A 216 -6.29 10.71 -4.10
CA LYS A 216 -5.25 10.72 -3.06
C LYS A 216 -4.35 9.48 -3.12
N LEU A 217 -4.86 8.35 -3.61
CA LEU A 217 -4.07 7.12 -3.78
C LEU A 217 -3.08 7.23 -4.94
N VAL A 218 -3.52 7.78 -6.10
CA VAL A 218 -2.73 7.86 -7.34
C VAL A 218 -2.19 9.28 -7.51
N ARG A 219 -1.21 9.66 -6.66
CA ARG A 219 -0.70 11.04 -6.63
C ARG A 219 0.49 11.29 -7.58
N LYS A 220 1.56 10.56 -7.45
CA LYS A 220 2.81 10.76 -8.22
C LYS A 220 3.42 9.50 -8.82
N GLY A 221 3.31 8.34 -8.15
CA GLY A 221 3.90 7.10 -8.63
C GLY A 221 5.42 7.17 -8.83
N SER A 222 6.15 7.77 -7.90
CA SER A 222 7.59 8.00 -8.00
C SER A 222 8.31 7.65 -6.71
N GLN A 223 9.63 7.42 -6.80
CA GLN A 223 10.51 7.27 -5.65
C GLN A 223 11.41 8.49 -5.46
N GLY A 224 12.06 8.56 -4.27
CA GLY A 224 13.06 9.58 -3.95
C GLY A 224 12.47 10.98 -3.75
N TYR A 225 11.14 11.13 -3.71
CA TYR A 225 10.51 12.43 -3.55
C TYR A 225 10.83 13.07 -2.18
N TRP A 226 11.19 12.25 -1.20
CA TRP A 226 11.65 12.69 0.11
C TRP A 226 12.92 13.56 0.02
N LYS A 227 13.81 13.34 -0.96
CA LYS A 227 15.10 14.06 -1.12
C LYS A 227 14.91 15.58 -1.16
N ASN A 228 13.83 16.04 -1.81
CA ASN A 228 13.50 17.45 -1.94
C ASN A 228 12.53 17.97 -0.87
N ASN A 229 12.07 17.12 0.05
CA ASN A 229 11.05 17.46 1.03
C ASN A 229 11.50 17.27 2.48
N PHE A 230 12.63 16.60 2.71
CA PHE A 230 13.25 16.44 4.02
C PHE A 230 14.34 17.50 4.22
N THR A 231 14.38 18.06 5.44
CA THR A 231 15.52 18.83 5.92
C THR A 231 16.69 17.88 6.24
N GLU A 232 17.93 18.40 6.31
CA GLU A 232 19.09 17.59 6.73
C GLU A 232 18.89 16.97 8.12
N LYS A 233 18.27 17.70 9.05
CA LYS A 233 17.92 17.18 10.37
C LYS A 233 17.00 15.96 10.30
N GLU A 234 15.99 15.98 9.42
CA GLU A 234 15.06 14.85 9.22
C GLU A 234 15.76 13.67 8.54
N LYS A 235 16.68 13.91 7.60
CA LYS A 235 17.49 12.85 6.97
C LYS A 235 18.38 12.15 7.99
N ASN A 236 19.06 12.92 8.85
CA ASN A 236 19.92 12.40 9.90
C ASN A 236 19.11 11.59 10.93
N LEU A 237 17.94 12.09 11.34
CA LEU A 237 17.03 11.35 12.23
C LEU A 237 16.68 9.97 11.67
N PHE A 238 16.33 9.87 10.37
CA PHE A 238 16.04 8.57 9.76
C PHE A 238 17.27 7.66 9.70
N LYS A 239 18.45 8.21 9.45
CA LYS A 239 19.70 7.46 9.46
C LYS A 239 20.03 6.90 10.85
N GLU A 240 19.85 7.71 11.90
CA GLU A 240 20.10 7.32 13.30
C GLU A 240 19.10 6.26 13.79
N GLU A 241 17.80 6.52 13.60
CA GLU A 241 16.72 5.65 14.13
C GLU A 241 16.60 4.31 13.41
N LEU A 242 16.86 4.27 12.10
CA LEU A 242 16.74 3.04 11.32
C LEU A 242 18.10 2.34 11.12
N ASN A 243 19.20 2.90 11.61
CA ASN A 243 20.52 2.27 11.79
C ASN A 243 20.88 1.27 10.69
N ASN A 244 21.14 1.75 9.46
CA ASN A 244 21.47 0.96 8.27
C ASN A 244 20.38 0.00 7.77
N LYS A 245 19.22 -0.11 8.44
CA LYS A 245 18.12 -0.97 7.99
C LYS A 245 17.52 -0.50 6.67
N ILE A 246 17.55 0.81 6.41
CA ILE A 246 17.19 1.34 5.08
C ILE A 246 18.16 0.81 4.02
N GLU A 247 19.46 0.79 4.31
CA GLU A 247 20.50 0.27 3.41
C GLU A 247 20.39 -1.25 3.23
N TYR A 248 20.03 -1.98 4.31
CA TYR A 248 19.77 -3.42 4.22
C TYR A 248 18.69 -3.76 3.17
N TYR A 249 17.66 -2.91 3.05
CA TYR A 249 16.65 -3.05 2.00
C TYR A 249 17.09 -2.42 0.67
N SER A 250 18.30 -1.85 0.57
CA SER A 250 18.86 -1.25 -0.65
C SER A 250 17.95 -0.19 -1.28
N PHE A 251 17.48 0.78 -0.47
CA PHE A 251 16.69 1.92 -0.96
C PHE A 251 17.55 3.10 -1.44
#